data_e3d30f0f1e2a37f40491e0ba09f01436
#
_entry.id   e3d30f0f1e2a37f40491e0ba09f01436
#
_cell.length_a   1.000
_cell.length_b   1.000
_cell.length_c   1.000
_cell.angle_alpha   90.00
_cell.angle_beta   90.00
_cell.angle_gamma   90.00
#
_symmetry.space_group_name_H-M   'P 1'
#
loop_
_entity.id
_entity.type
_entity.pdbx_description
1 polymer ?
#
loop_
_entity_poly.entity_id
_entity_poly.type
_entity_poly.pdbx_seq_one_letter_code
_entity_poly.pdbx_strand_id
1 'polypeptide(L)'
;MVLQKAPQRAVVWGYYTSGTVDQVTLSLDAVPVPVFEGQEQGTWMAKLPATPASNTPHTLVLSENNTTTTLNDVLFGDVWVCSGQSNMAFLLQNAFNGSALVKESINYPNLRVFTSFKNNSPRPLAEQPRVEERWSRSSPAAVSQAAHRLHQV
;
A
#
# COMPACT_ATOMS: atom_id res chain seq x y z
N MET A 1 3.06 -4.94 2.72
CA MET A 1 1.81 -4.16 2.52
C MET A 1 0.61 -4.94 2.96
N VAL A 2 -0.59 -4.28 3.06
CA VAL A 2 -1.87 -5.00 3.23
C VAL A 2 -2.78 -4.67 2.06
N LEU A 3 -3.39 -5.70 1.49
CA LEU A 3 -4.43 -5.61 0.47
C LEU A 3 -5.79 -5.99 1.07
N GLN A 4 -6.86 -5.49 0.46
CA GLN A 4 -8.21 -5.75 0.92
C GLN A 4 -8.55 -7.24 0.87
N LYS A 5 -9.05 -7.79 2.00
CA LYS A 5 -9.46 -9.19 2.14
C LYS A 5 -10.80 -9.51 1.48
N ALA A 6 -11.09 -10.81 1.35
CA ALA A 6 -12.42 -11.30 0.97
C ALA A 6 -13.55 -10.73 1.88
N PRO A 7 -14.78 -10.56 1.37
CA PRO A 7 -15.25 -10.96 0.04
C PRO A 7 -14.79 -10.04 -1.09
N GLN A 8 -14.15 -8.93 -0.77
CA GLN A 8 -13.65 -7.99 -1.76
C GLN A 8 -12.47 -8.62 -2.53
N ARG A 9 -12.27 -8.15 -3.73
CA ARG A 9 -11.12 -8.52 -4.54
C ARG A 9 -10.22 -7.30 -4.66
N ALA A 10 -9.01 -7.39 -4.12
CA ALA A 10 -8.03 -6.32 -4.23
C ALA A 10 -7.68 -6.06 -5.70
N VAL A 11 -7.53 -4.79 -6.06
CA VAL A 11 -7.05 -4.36 -7.37
C VAL A 11 -5.62 -3.89 -7.21
N VAL A 12 -4.76 -4.38 -8.08
CA VAL A 12 -3.38 -3.90 -8.25
C VAL A 12 -3.22 -3.36 -9.66
N TRP A 13 -2.41 -2.35 -9.82
CA TRP A 13 -2.20 -1.69 -11.10
C TRP A 13 -0.81 -1.06 -11.18
N GLY A 14 -0.40 -0.70 -12.37
CA GLY A 14 0.86 0.00 -12.60
C GLY A 14 1.00 0.45 -14.05
N TYR A 15 2.17 0.95 -14.38
CA TYR A 15 2.53 1.33 -15.74
C TYR A 15 3.31 0.20 -16.41
N TYR A 16 3.16 0.06 -17.71
CA TYR A 16 4.08 -0.72 -18.53
C TYR A 16 4.92 0.21 -19.40
N THR A 17 6.16 -0.17 -19.63
CA THR A 17 7.17 0.73 -20.21
C THR A 17 7.26 0.63 -21.72
N SER A 18 6.85 -0.48 -22.28
CA SER A 18 6.92 -0.71 -23.74
C SER A 18 5.96 -1.79 -24.20
N GLY A 19 5.51 -1.65 -25.45
CA GLY A 19 4.70 -2.67 -26.11
C GLY A 19 3.23 -2.60 -25.74
N THR A 20 2.68 -3.73 -25.33
CA THR A 20 1.27 -3.90 -24.99
C THR A 20 1.11 -4.56 -23.63
N VAL A 21 -0.07 -4.47 -23.07
CA VAL A 21 -0.41 -5.11 -21.78
C VAL A 21 -0.18 -6.63 -21.79
N ASP A 22 -0.22 -7.27 -22.94
CA ASP A 22 0.03 -8.72 -23.11
C ASP A 22 1.44 -9.15 -22.70
N GLN A 23 2.38 -8.21 -22.63
CA GLN A 23 3.74 -8.47 -22.16
C GLN A 23 3.86 -8.39 -20.63
N VAL A 24 2.80 -7.99 -19.96
CA VAL A 24 2.75 -7.90 -18.50
C VAL A 24 2.13 -9.18 -17.94
N THR A 25 2.83 -9.85 -17.07
CA THR A 25 2.32 -11.02 -16.34
C THR A 25 2.36 -10.78 -14.84
N LEU A 26 1.35 -11.29 -14.16
CA LEU A 26 1.23 -11.20 -12.71
C LEU A 26 0.92 -12.57 -12.13
N SER A 27 1.55 -12.89 -11.01
CA SER A 27 1.17 -14.06 -10.21
C SER A 27 1.07 -13.71 -8.74
N LEU A 28 0.15 -14.40 -8.04
CA LEU A 28 0.01 -14.41 -6.59
C LEU A 28 0.37 -15.82 -6.12
N ASP A 29 1.42 -15.95 -5.30
CA ASP A 29 1.93 -17.24 -4.80
C ASP A 29 2.18 -18.25 -5.95
N ALA A 30 2.80 -17.79 -7.02
CA ALA A 30 3.04 -18.54 -8.26
C ALA A 30 1.78 -18.91 -9.06
N VAL A 31 0.57 -18.53 -8.63
CA VAL A 31 -0.66 -18.73 -9.40
C VAL A 31 -0.87 -17.53 -10.32
N PRO A 32 -0.97 -17.73 -11.65
CA PRO A 32 -1.20 -16.63 -12.58
C PRO A 32 -2.49 -15.87 -12.31
N VAL A 33 -2.43 -14.55 -12.42
CA VAL A 33 -3.57 -13.64 -12.30
C VAL A 33 -3.75 -12.91 -13.64
N PRO A 34 -4.96 -12.89 -14.22
CA PRO A 34 -5.23 -12.17 -15.44
C PRO A 34 -4.94 -10.68 -15.30
N VAL A 35 -4.21 -10.12 -16.27
CA VAL A 35 -3.88 -8.70 -16.39
C VAL A 35 -4.68 -8.12 -17.55
N PHE A 36 -5.16 -6.89 -17.40
CA PHE A 36 -5.97 -6.18 -18.37
C PHE A 36 -5.41 -4.78 -18.59
N GLU A 37 -5.76 -4.16 -19.68
CA GLU A 37 -5.52 -2.72 -19.88
C GLU A 37 -6.16 -1.92 -18.76
N GLY A 38 -5.44 -0.96 -18.21
CA GLY A 38 -5.93 -0.06 -17.17
C GLY A 38 -6.85 1.03 -17.75
N GLN A 39 -7.31 1.93 -16.89
CA GLN A 39 -8.19 3.02 -17.29
C GLN A 39 -7.45 4.12 -18.08
N GLU A 40 -6.17 4.28 -17.84
CA GLU A 40 -5.31 5.24 -18.53
C GLU A 40 -4.41 4.51 -19.51
N GLN A 41 -4.12 5.15 -20.63
CA GLN A 41 -3.21 4.59 -21.63
C GLN A 41 -1.83 4.32 -21.00
N GLY A 42 -1.28 3.15 -21.29
CA GLY A 42 0.02 2.72 -20.75
C GLY A 42 -0.04 2.19 -19.32
N THR A 43 -1.25 1.92 -18.80
CA THR A 43 -1.43 1.29 -17.50
C THR A 43 -2.01 -0.12 -17.64
N TRP A 44 -1.62 -0.98 -16.72
CA TRP A 44 -2.23 -2.30 -16.54
C TRP A 44 -2.97 -2.37 -15.20
N MET A 45 -3.94 -3.26 -15.13
CA MET A 45 -4.64 -3.57 -13.89
C MET A 45 -4.91 -5.07 -13.77
N ALA A 46 -4.95 -5.54 -12.54
CA ALA A 46 -5.35 -6.91 -12.23
C ALA A 46 -6.23 -6.95 -10.99
N LYS A 47 -7.24 -7.79 -11.03
CA LYS A 47 -8.15 -8.03 -9.91
C LYS A 47 -7.80 -9.36 -9.28
N LEU A 48 -7.17 -9.32 -8.11
CA LEU A 48 -6.72 -10.51 -7.40
C LEU A 48 -7.90 -11.41 -6.98
N PRO A 49 -7.68 -12.70 -6.75
CA PRO A 49 -8.67 -13.57 -6.14
C PRO A 49 -9.16 -13.01 -4.80
N ALA A 50 -10.40 -13.29 -4.43
CA ALA A 50 -10.92 -12.98 -3.10
C ALA A 50 -10.18 -13.84 -2.08
N THR A 51 -9.25 -13.26 -1.36
CA THR A 51 -8.36 -13.95 -0.42
C THR A 51 -8.76 -13.62 1.01
N PRO A 52 -9.00 -14.62 1.86
CA PRO A 52 -9.30 -14.41 3.28
C PRO A 52 -8.18 -13.68 4.01
N ALA A 53 -8.52 -13.00 5.11
CA ALA A 53 -7.52 -12.44 6.00
C ALA A 53 -6.64 -13.54 6.58
N SER A 54 -5.34 -13.32 6.59
CA SER A 54 -4.35 -14.28 7.08
C SER A 54 -3.11 -13.56 7.60
N ASN A 55 -2.45 -14.17 8.57
CA ASN A 55 -1.12 -13.77 9.03
C ASN A 55 0.00 -14.37 8.16
N THR A 56 -0.34 -15.23 7.22
CA THR A 56 0.62 -15.83 6.28
C THR A 56 0.92 -14.82 5.18
N PRO A 57 2.18 -14.44 4.99
CA PRO A 57 2.58 -13.54 3.92
C PRO A 57 2.41 -14.20 2.56
N HIS A 58 1.95 -13.43 1.60
CA HIS A 58 1.84 -13.76 0.19
C HIS A 58 2.93 -13.05 -0.62
N THR A 59 3.22 -13.57 -1.81
CA THR A 59 4.17 -12.98 -2.77
C THR A 59 3.46 -12.64 -4.06
N LEU A 60 3.60 -11.38 -4.49
CA LEU A 60 3.19 -10.94 -5.83
C LEU A 60 4.43 -10.81 -6.71
N VAL A 61 4.39 -11.44 -7.87
CA VAL A 61 5.46 -11.35 -8.87
C VAL A 61 4.86 -10.75 -10.14
N LEU A 62 5.40 -9.61 -10.52
CA LEU A 62 5.11 -8.92 -11.77
C LEU A 62 6.30 -9.09 -12.70
N SER A 63 6.05 -9.50 -13.94
CA SER A 63 7.08 -9.51 -14.97
C SER A 63 6.60 -8.75 -16.20
N GLU A 64 7.48 -7.95 -16.76
CA GLU A 64 7.30 -7.24 -18.02
C GLU A 64 8.57 -7.45 -18.84
N ASN A 65 8.43 -8.04 -20.04
CA ASN A 65 9.57 -8.44 -20.86
C ASN A 65 10.58 -9.29 -20.03
N ASN A 66 11.81 -8.81 -19.88
CA ASN A 66 12.85 -9.48 -19.10
C ASN A 66 13.05 -8.91 -17.68
N THR A 67 12.17 -8.01 -17.26
CA THR A 67 12.23 -7.39 -15.94
C THR A 67 11.21 -8.01 -15.02
N THR A 68 11.63 -8.40 -13.82
CA THR A 68 10.75 -8.97 -12.80
C THR A 68 10.83 -8.14 -11.53
N THR A 69 9.66 -7.80 -11.01
CA THR A 69 9.49 -7.12 -9.72
C THR A 69 8.75 -8.05 -8.77
N THR A 70 9.30 -8.25 -7.58
CA THR A 70 8.70 -9.11 -6.56
C THR A 70 8.32 -8.29 -5.34
N LEU A 71 7.07 -8.39 -4.94
CA LEU A 71 6.55 -7.84 -3.69
C LEU A 71 6.35 -8.96 -2.69
N ASN A 72 7.21 -9.02 -1.70
CA ASN A 72 7.13 -9.96 -0.60
C ASN A 72 6.36 -9.35 0.58
N ASP A 73 5.98 -10.21 1.54
CA ASP A 73 5.29 -9.79 2.77
C ASP A 73 3.99 -9.01 2.50
N VAL A 74 3.20 -9.51 1.54
CA VAL A 74 1.87 -9.02 1.24
C VAL A 74 0.87 -9.75 2.12
N LEU A 75 0.08 -9.04 2.89
CA LEU A 75 -1.02 -9.59 3.69
C LEU A 75 -2.36 -9.20 3.08
N PHE A 76 -3.38 -10.01 3.34
CA PHE A 76 -4.77 -9.65 3.09
C PHE A 76 -5.46 -9.37 4.41
N GLY A 77 -6.11 -8.23 4.52
CA GLY A 77 -6.73 -7.78 5.77
C GLY A 77 -7.67 -6.59 5.55
N ASP A 78 -8.02 -5.95 6.65
CA ASP A 78 -8.77 -4.69 6.59
C ASP A 78 -7.84 -3.54 6.22
N VAL A 79 -8.26 -2.74 5.27
CA VAL A 79 -7.55 -1.52 4.85
C VAL A 79 -8.36 -0.31 5.28
N TRP A 80 -7.76 0.53 6.11
CA TRP A 80 -8.37 1.75 6.61
C TRP A 80 -7.74 2.96 5.96
N VAL A 81 -8.56 3.87 5.46
CA VAL A 81 -8.12 5.18 4.98
C VAL A 81 -8.42 6.20 6.06
N CYS A 82 -7.38 6.73 6.68
CA CYS A 82 -7.48 7.76 7.69
C CYS A 82 -7.16 9.11 7.06
N SER A 83 -8.16 9.97 6.95
CA SER A 83 -8.01 11.31 6.38
C SER A 83 -8.84 12.34 7.16
N GLY A 84 -8.53 13.61 6.98
CA GLY A 84 -9.24 14.70 7.65
C GLY A 84 -8.42 15.98 7.65
N GLN A 85 -8.70 16.82 8.62
CA GLN A 85 -7.99 18.09 8.81
C GLN A 85 -6.82 17.95 9.80
N SER A 86 -6.47 19.06 10.46
CA SER A 86 -5.29 19.18 11.34
C SER A 86 -5.16 18.09 12.40
N ASN A 87 -6.27 17.61 12.96
CA ASN A 87 -6.22 16.53 13.95
C ASN A 87 -5.73 15.20 13.40
N MET A 88 -5.86 14.95 12.09
CA MET A 88 -5.30 13.76 11.46
C MET A 88 -3.77 13.87 11.24
N ALA A 89 -3.21 15.07 11.39
CA ALA A 89 -1.78 15.31 11.41
C ALA A 89 -1.19 15.28 12.84
N PHE A 90 -2.01 14.99 13.85
CA PHE A 90 -1.56 14.95 15.24
C PHE A 90 -0.70 13.72 15.48
N LEU A 91 0.50 13.94 16.00
CA LEU A 91 1.47 12.87 16.25
C LEU A 91 0.99 11.93 17.34
N LEU A 92 1.08 10.63 17.13
CA LEU A 92 0.73 9.64 18.14
C LEU A 92 1.46 9.89 19.46
N GLN A 93 2.75 10.26 19.42
CA GLN A 93 3.55 10.57 20.61
C GLN A 93 3.01 11.75 21.44
N ASN A 94 2.25 12.66 20.84
CA ASN A 94 1.64 13.82 21.51
C ASN A 94 0.25 13.53 22.07
N ALA A 95 -0.31 12.36 21.75
CA ALA A 95 -1.58 11.91 22.30
C ALA A 95 -1.45 11.53 23.78
N PHE A 96 -2.59 11.45 24.46
CA PHE A 96 -2.62 10.89 25.82
C PHE A 96 -1.99 9.49 25.83
N ASN A 97 -1.03 9.26 26.71
CA ASN A 97 -0.24 8.02 26.78
C ASN A 97 0.51 7.66 25.47
N GLY A 98 0.72 8.63 24.58
CA GLY A 98 1.26 8.41 23.24
C GLY A 98 2.62 7.74 23.21
N SER A 99 3.53 8.11 24.11
CA SER A 99 4.86 7.48 24.18
C SER A 99 4.80 5.98 24.52
N ALA A 100 3.82 5.56 25.33
CA ALA A 100 3.61 4.14 25.62
C ALA A 100 3.03 3.41 24.42
N LEU A 101 2.05 4.02 23.73
CA LEU A 101 1.45 3.49 22.50
C LEU A 101 2.48 3.33 21.37
N VAL A 102 3.39 4.31 21.23
CA VAL A 102 4.52 4.21 20.28
C VAL A 102 5.38 3.00 20.60
N LYS A 103 5.75 2.78 21.87
CA LYS A 103 6.53 1.60 22.27
C LYS A 103 5.76 0.30 22.05
N GLU A 104 4.46 0.29 22.35
CA GLU A 104 3.59 -0.88 22.22
C GLU A 104 3.41 -1.30 20.75
N SER A 105 3.59 -0.39 19.81
CA SER A 105 3.38 -0.64 18.38
C SER A 105 4.14 -1.85 17.82
N ILE A 106 5.26 -2.22 18.44
CA ILE A 106 6.05 -3.40 18.07
C ILE A 106 5.30 -4.72 18.29
N ASN A 107 4.30 -4.72 19.18
CA ASN A 107 3.51 -5.91 19.49
C ASN A 107 2.46 -6.24 18.41
N TYR A 108 2.35 -5.41 17.38
CA TYR A 108 1.39 -5.56 16.28
C TYR A 108 2.09 -5.82 14.93
N PRO A 109 2.82 -6.95 14.78
CA PRO A 109 3.67 -7.21 13.60
C PRO A 109 2.88 -7.36 12.29
N ASN A 110 1.57 -7.60 12.36
CA ASN A 110 0.69 -7.72 11.19
C ASN A 110 0.00 -6.39 10.82
N LEU A 111 0.09 -5.39 11.68
CA LEU A 111 -0.30 -4.03 11.32
C LEU A 111 0.73 -3.44 10.35
N ARG A 112 0.25 -2.82 9.29
CA ARG A 112 1.07 -2.08 8.33
C ARG A 112 0.61 -0.64 8.28
N VAL A 113 1.57 0.27 8.20
CA VAL A 113 1.32 1.70 8.05
C VAL A 113 1.85 2.19 6.72
N PHE A 114 1.14 3.15 6.16
CA PHE A 114 1.50 3.84 4.93
C PHE A 114 1.05 5.29 5.08
N THR A 115 1.90 6.24 4.73
CA THR A 115 1.55 7.66 4.79
C THR A 115 1.77 8.31 3.44
N SER A 116 0.68 8.84 2.87
CA SER A 116 0.76 9.68 1.68
C SER A 116 1.30 11.06 2.04
N PHE A 117 2.06 11.65 1.13
CA PHE A 117 2.45 13.05 1.26
C PHE A 117 1.23 13.96 1.08
N LYS A 118 1.15 15.01 1.90
CA LYS A 118 0.13 16.04 1.74
C LYS A 118 0.39 16.83 0.47
N ASN A 119 -0.50 16.72 -0.48
CA ASN A 119 -0.43 17.44 -1.75
C ASN A 119 -1.76 18.07 -2.10
N ASN A 120 -1.72 19.27 -2.64
CA ASN A 120 -2.89 19.94 -3.17
C ASN A 120 -2.93 19.76 -4.69
N SER A 121 -4.06 19.30 -5.21
CA SER A 121 -4.28 19.16 -6.63
C SER A 121 -5.62 19.79 -7.01
N PRO A 122 -5.69 20.54 -8.13
CA PRO A 122 -6.95 21.09 -8.62
C PRO A 122 -7.87 20.03 -9.23
N ARG A 123 -7.37 18.81 -9.41
CA ARG A 123 -8.13 17.67 -9.96
C ARG A 123 -7.73 16.37 -9.25
N PRO A 124 -8.60 15.34 -9.25
CA PRO A 124 -8.24 14.01 -8.79
C PRO A 124 -6.99 13.52 -9.52
N LEU A 125 -6.11 12.86 -8.79
CA LEU A 125 -4.90 12.24 -9.33
C LEU A 125 -5.07 10.72 -9.28
N ALA A 126 -4.65 10.04 -10.35
CA ALA A 126 -4.63 8.57 -10.39
C ALA A 126 -3.51 8.00 -9.50
N GLU A 127 -2.45 8.77 -9.29
CA GLU A 127 -1.27 8.36 -8.55
C GLU A 127 -0.91 9.37 -7.46
N GLN A 128 -0.35 8.87 -6.36
CA GLN A 128 0.25 9.71 -5.33
C GLN A 128 1.59 10.26 -5.84
N PRO A 129 1.74 11.57 -6.05
CA PRO A 129 2.98 12.12 -6.61
C PRO A 129 4.16 11.98 -5.65
N ARG A 130 3.88 11.76 -4.38
CA ARG A 130 4.90 11.54 -3.35
C ARG A 130 4.33 10.73 -2.20
N VAL A 131 5.13 9.82 -1.68
CA VAL A 131 4.85 9.00 -0.49
C VAL A 131 5.80 9.43 0.62
N GLU A 132 5.30 9.67 1.81
CA GLU A 132 6.11 9.97 2.99
C GLU A 132 6.66 8.71 3.62
N GLU A 133 5.75 7.78 3.95
CA GLU A 133 6.12 6.49 4.52
C GLU A 133 5.56 5.40 3.62
N ARG A 134 6.46 4.59 3.06
CA ARG A 134 6.06 3.41 2.30
C ARG A 134 5.49 2.35 3.25
N TRP A 135 4.74 1.41 2.71
CA TRP A 135 4.23 0.29 3.49
C TRP A 135 5.32 -0.33 4.37
N SER A 136 5.18 -0.18 5.67
CA SER A 136 6.09 -0.70 6.68
C SER A 136 5.33 -1.44 7.77
N ARG A 137 6.01 -2.36 8.44
CA ARG A 137 5.46 -3.02 9.63
C ARG A 137 5.35 -2.01 10.75
N SER A 138 4.31 -2.17 11.58
CA SER A 138 4.17 -1.39 12.79
C SER A 138 5.42 -1.52 13.66
N SER A 139 5.97 -0.40 14.03
CA SER A 139 7.14 -0.29 14.89
C SER A 139 7.21 1.12 15.47
N PRO A 140 7.91 1.34 16.57
CA PRO A 140 8.11 2.69 17.12
C PRO A 140 8.63 3.69 16.08
N ALA A 141 9.54 3.27 15.21
CA ALA A 141 10.06 4.12 14.13
C ALA A 141 8.97 4.46 13.10
N ALA A 142 8.23 3.46 12.60
CA ALA A 142 7.20 3.66 11.60
C ALA A 142 6.06 4.56 12.09
N VAL A 143 5.54 4.31 13.31
CA VAL A 143 4.39 5.08 13.82
C VAL A 143 4.76 6.48 14.32
N SER A 144 6.01 6.71 14.72
CA SER A 144 6.47 8.05 15.12
C SER A 144 6.80 8.94 13.93
N GLN A 145 7.28 8.36 12.82
CA GLN A 145 7.61 9.11 11.60
C GLN A 145 6.40 9.42 10.72
N ALA A 146 5.41 8.55 10.70
CA ALA A 146 4.21 8.72 9.88
C ALA A 146 3.51 10.07 10.11
N ALA A 147 3.67 10.64 11.30
CA ALA A 147 3.09 11.91 11.67
C ALA A 147 4.09 13.10 11.69
N HIS A 148 5.41 12.84 11.67
CA HIS A 148 6.41 13.88 11.91
C HIS A 148 6.59 14.88 10.75
N ARG A 149 6.23 14.51 9.53
CA ARG A 149 6.45 15.33 8.34
C ARG A 149 5.28 16.20 7.92
N LEU A 150 4.17 16.14 8.62
CA LEU A 150 3.02 16.99 8.37
C LEU A 150 3.15 18.41 8.96
N HIS A 151 4.23 18.69 9.69
CA HIS A 151 4.46 19.97 10.37
C HIS A 151 5.45 20.91 9.66
N GLN A 152 6.00 20.54 8.52
CA GLN A 152 6.88 21.43 7.76
C GLN A 152 6.19 21.91 6.49
N VAL A 153 5.25 22.82 6.63
CA VAL A 153 4.84 23.81 5.61
C VAL A 153 4.62 25.15 6.31
#